data_26fb43b0a6905a7327d3b87e51c3bfe4
#
_entry.id   26fb43b0a6905a7327d3b87e51c3bfe4
#
_cell.length_a   1.000
_cell.length_b   1.000
_cell.length_c   1.000
_cell.angle_alpha   90.00
_cell.angle_beta   90.00
_cell.angle_gamma   90.00
#
_symmetry.space_group_name_H-M   'P 1'
#
loop_
_entity.id
_entity.type
_entity.pdbx_description
1 polymer ?
#
loop_
_entity_poly.entity_id
_entity_poly.type
_entity_poly.pdbx_seq_one_letter_code
_entity_poly.pdbx_strand_id
1 'polypeptide(L)'
;MSLLYLTFLFPLLGWLVLAFSLGRFGERTSALIGVGSIGLSALTTLWVGIDFLGNPPEGGVYVQRLWQWMAVGNFTPSFSLALDGLSLTMLGVVTGVGFFIHLFASWYMRGEEGYSRFFTYTNLFIASMLFLVLADDLLFVYLGWEGVGLCSYLLIGFYYKDRKNGAAALKAFVVTRVGDVFLAIGLFILYRELGTLNIHELLVRAPTLFAEGSPALSLACLMLLGGAVGKSAQLPLQTWLADAMAGPTPVSALIHAATMVTAGVYLIARTHGLFLLAPEILHLVGLVGAITLVLAGFAALVQTDIKRILAYSTMSQIGYMFLALGVGAWEGAIFHLMTHAFFKALLFLSAGAVIVACHHEQNIFKMGGLRKSLPLVYACFLVGGSALAALPLVTSGFYSKDAILWQVEASGQSALLWAGLVGAFLTSLYTFRLIFIAFHGKEQTKAHAGHGLAHHLPLLVLLVLSTGIGALITPPLAGVLPAGPGDHIEEGRHALEITSGIIAIAGIVLAAFLFLGERRLATSIANSAPGRLLSTLWFNAWGFDWLYDQLWVKPYLLATRLVGQDPLDWMMGLPAWFALRGNQLLAWTVTGKLRWYAASMGIGAVLVLALLLLG
;
A
#
# COMPACT_ATOMS: atom_id res chain seq x y z
N MET A 1 27.15 11.35 4.97
CA MET A 1 26.37 10.11 5.28
C MET A 1 26.01 9.96 6.76
N SER A 2 26.81 10.44 7.72
CA SER A 2 26.54 10.34 9.17
C SER A 2 25.18 10.90 9.62
N LEU A 3 24.57 11.79 8.84
CA LEU A 3 23.25 12.38 9.11
C LEU A 3 22.07 11.52 8.61
N LEU A 4 22.32 10.30 8.13
CA LEU A 4 21.29 9.42 7.57
C LEU A 4 20.11 9.22 8.53
N TYR A 5 20.36 9.03 9.82
CA TYR A 5 19.32 8.84 10.84
C TYR A 5 18.35 10.02 10.95
N LEU A 6 18.76 11.23 10.58
CA LEU A 6 17.90 12.41 10.62
C LEU A 6 16.78 12.33 9.57
N THR A 7 16.95 11.57 8.51
CA THR A 7 15.92 11.43 7.47
C THR A 7 14.61 10.87 8.05
N PHE A 8 14.68 9.87 8.91
CA PHE A 8 13.48 9.33 9.55
C PHE A 8 13.17 9.97 10.91
N LEU A 9 14.19 10.52 11.58
CA LEU A 9 14.01 11.17 12.88
C LEU A 9 13.15 12.44 12.78
N PHE A 10 13.32 13.27 11.74
CA PHE A 10 12.51 14.47 11.57
C PHE A 10 11.01 14.18 11.45
N PRO A 11 10.53 13.26 10.59
CA PRO A 11 9.11 12.87 10.58
C PRO A 11 8.64 12.29 11.91
N LEU A 12 9.47 11.49 12.57
CA LEU A 12 9.16 10.90 13.87
C LEU A 12 9.01 11.97 14.95
N LEU A 13 9.89 12.97 15.00
CA LEU A 13 9.77 14.10 15.91
C LEU A 13 8.54 14.95 15.60
N GLY A 14 8.25 15.19 14.32
CA GLY A 14 7.03 15.86 13.90
C GLY A 14 5.78 15.14 14.40
N TRP A 15 5.74 13.82 14.27
CA TRP A 15 4.69 12.99 14.85
C TRP A 15 4.60 13.14 16.36
N LEU A 16 5.70 13.02 17.09
CA LEU A 16 5.72 13.14 18.57
C LEU A 16 5.19 14.49 19.03
N VAL A 17 5.69 15.59 18.47
CA VAL A 17 5.26 16.95 18.84
C VAL A 17 3.77 17.14 18.58
N LEU A 18 3.26 16.71 17.43
CA LEU A 18 1.85 16.81 17.09
C LEU A 18 0.98 15.90 17.97
N ALA A 19 1.43 14.68 18.25
CA ALA A 19 0.70 13.73 19.12
C ALA A 19 0.58 14.25 20.55
N PHE A 20 1.68 14.74 21.14
CA PHE A 20 1.66 15.29 22.48
C PHE A 20 0.94 16.63 22.60
N SER A 21 0.73 17.34 21.49
CA SER A 21 -0.10 18.55 21.49
C SER A 21 -1.59 18.27 21.74
N LEU A 22 -2.02 17.00 21.56
CA LEU A 22 -3.42 16.57 21.70
C LEU A 22 -4.42 17.45 20.92
N GLY A 23 -4.02 17.91 19.75
CA GLY A 23 -4.84 18.77 18.89
C GLY A 23 -4.95 20.23 19.34
N ARG A 24 -4.14 20.67 20.29
CA ARG A 24 -4.17 22.06 20.81
C ARG A 24 -3.56 23.08 19.83
N PHE A 25 -2.74 22.63 18.88
CA PHE A 25 -2.15 23.52 17.90
C PHE A 25 -3.18 23.92 16.83
N GLY A 26 -3.15 25.20 16.44
CA GLY A 26 -3.91 25.68 15.29
C GLY A 26 -3.39 25.10 13.97
N GLU A 27 -4.15 25.30 12.89
CA GLU A 27 -3.81 24.75 11.55
C GLU A 27 -2.45 25.20 11.06
N ARG A 28 -2.08 26.49 11.24
CA ARG A 28 -0.77 27.02 10.81
C ARG A 28 0.40 26.31 11.50
N THR A 29 0.32 26.15 12.81
CA THR A 29 1.37 25.47 13.59
C THR A 29 1.45 23.99 13.23
N SER A 30 0.30 23.34 13.11
CA SER A 30 0.21 21.91 12.72
C SER A 30 0.79 21.68 11.33
N ALA A 31 0.47 22.57 10.37
CA ALA A 31 1.03 22.51 9.03
C ALA A 31 2.54 22.77 9.01
N LEU A 32 3.01 23.78 9.77
CA LEU A 32 4.44 24.08 9.84
C LEU A 32 5.24 22.89 10.39
N ILE A 33 4.76 22.24 11.43
CA ILE A 33 5.40 21.04 12.01
C ILE A 33 5.28 19.86 11.05
N GLY A 34 4.07 19.58 10.56
CA GLY A 34 3.81 18.43 9.70
C GLY A 34 4.51 18.48 8.35
N VAL A 35 4.44 19.61 7.66
CA VAL A 35 5.11 19.81 6.37
C VAL A 35 6.60 20.07 6.57
N GLY A 36 6.96 20.89 7.57
CA GLY A 36 8.35 21.27 7.85
C GLY A 36 9.23 20.08 8.23
N SER A 37 8.73 19.15 9.01
CA SER A 37 9.47 17.93 9.38
C SER A 37 9.77 17.05 8.17
N ILE A 38 8.82 16.89 7.26
CA ILE A 38 9.04 16.17 6.00
C ILE A 38 9.99 16.96 5.08
N GLY A 39 9.88 18.27 5.05
CA GLY A 39 10.81 19.14 4.30
C GLY A 39 12.25 19.02 4.80
N LEU A 40 12.48 19.00 6.10
CA LEU A 40 13.79 18.76 6.71
C LEU A 40 14.31 17.36 6.37
N SER A 41 13.45 16.36 6.39
CA SER A 41 13.78 15.01 5.96
C SER A 41 14.20 14.97 4.49
N ALA A 42 13.49 15.65 3.60
CA ALA A 42 13.82 15.73 2.18
C ALA A 42 15.16 16.46 1.93
N LEU A 43 15.42 17.56 2.65
CA LEU A 43 16.71 18.28 2.58
C LEU A 43 17.86 17.41 3.08
N THR A 44 17.66 16.67 4.17
CA THR A 44 18.66 15.73 4.69
C THR A 44 18.89 14.59 3.70
N THR A 45 17.84 14.09 3.05
CA THR A 45 17.95 13.08 1.99
C THR A 45 18.77 13.59 0.82
N LEU A 46 18.53 14.83 0.39
CA LEU A 46 19.31 15.46 -0.67
C LEU A 46 20.79 15.58 -0.29
N TRP A 47 21.09 16.04 0.93
CA TRP A 47 22.45 16.15 1.45
C TRP A 47 23.17 14.81 1.50
N VAL A 48 22.52 13.81 2.10
CA VAL A 48 23.05 12.45 2.22
C VAL A 48 23.22 11.79 0.84
N GLY A 49 22.27 12.03 -0.08
CA GLY A 49 22.36 11.54 -1.46
C GLY A 49 23.53 12.12 -2.24
N ILE A 50 23.76 13.44 -2.14
CA ILE A 50 24.90 14.10 -2.78
C ILE A 50 26.22 13.54 -2.21
N ASP A 51 26.32 13.37 -0.90
CA ASP A 51 27.50 12.79 -0.25
C ASP A 51 27.72 11.33 -0.67
N PHE A 52 26.65 10.52 -0.73
CA PHE A 52 26.71 9.12 -1.16
C PHE A 52 27.16 8.97 -2.62
N LEU A 53 26.61 9.78 -3.52
CA LEU A 53 26.96 9.73 -4.94
C LEU A 53 28.35 10.33 -5.24
N GLY A 54 28.75 11.36 -4.49
CA GLY A 54 30.06 11.99 -4.62
C GLY A 54 31.21 11.19 -3.98
N ASN A 55 30.95 10.48 -2.91
CA ASN A 55 31.90 9.68 -2.15
C ASN A 55 31.30 8.31 -1.82
N PRO A 56 31.12 7.43 -2.84
CA PRO A 56 30.48 6.14 -2.61
C PRO A 56 31.30 5.31 -1.60
N PRO A 57 30.64 4.66 -0.63
CA PRO A 57 31.31 3.84 0.37
C PRO A 57 31.92 2.58 -0.26
N GLU A 58 32.94 2.04 0.37
CA GLU A 58 33.50 0.74 -0.02
C GLU A 58 32.41 -0.33 0.04
N GLY A 59 32.30 -1.14 -1.01
CA GLY A 59 31.24 -2.15 -1.14
C GLY A 59 29.85 -1.61 -1.49
N GLY A 60 29.71 -0.29 -1.74
CA GLY A 60 28.46 0.32 -2.23
C GLY A 60 27.35 0.46 -1.20
N VAL A 61 27.57 0.13 0.07
CA VAL A 61 26.59 0.20 1.15
C VAL A 61 27.17 0.93 2.35
N TYR A 62 26.46 1.94 2.84
CA TYR A 62 26.77 2.61 4.10
C TYR A 62 25.83 2.10 5.20
N VAL A 63 26.37 1.52 6.26
CA VAL A 63 25.60 1.03 7.41
C VAL A 63 25.82 1.94 8.61
N GLN A 64 24.74 2.47 9.15
CA GLN A 64 24.74 3.27 10.38
C GLN A 64 24.06 2.48 11.48
N ARG A 65 24.85 1.89 12.38
CA ARG A 65 24.33 1.20 13.56
C ARG A 65 23.95 2.22 14.62
N LEU A 66 22.71 2.16 15.08
CA LEU A 66 22.20 3.04 16.13
C LEU A 66 22.36 2.42 17.51
N TRP A 67 21.76 1.25 17.75
CA TRP A 67 21.95 0.46 18.98
C TRP A 67 21.54 -0.99 18.76
N GLN A 68 21.99 -1.86 19.64
CA GLN A 68 21.54 -3.25 19.69
C GLN A 68 20.24 -3.33 20.49
N TRP A 69 19.21 -3.96 19.91
CA TRP A 69 17.91 -4.09 20.58
C TRP A 69 17.93 -5.17 21.65
N MET A 70 18.38 -6.39 21.28
CA MET A 70 18.45 -7.52 22.21
C MET A 70 19.59 -8.46 21.83
N ALA A 71 19.95 -9.35 22.75
CA ALA A 71 20.88 -10.45 22.51
C ALA A 71 20.33 -11.70 23.22
N VAL A 72 19.91 -12.69 22.45
CA VAL A 72 19.40 -13.96 22.95
C VAL A 72 20.07 -15.09 22.15
N GLY A 73 21.08 -15.71 22.72
CA GLY A 73 21.91 -16.66 22.00
C GLY A 73 22.58 -16.00 20.78
N ASN A 74 22.37 -16.58 19.60
CA ASN A 74 22.90 -16.03 18.35
C ASN A 74 21.97 -14.99 17.70
N PHE A 75 20.81 -14.73 18.28
CA PHE A 75 19.87 -13.74 17.80
C PHE A 75 20.18 -12.38 18.41
N THR A 76 20.81 -11.50 17.62
CA THR A 76 21.30 -10.19 18.08
C THR A 76 20.87 -9.07 17.12
N PRO A 77 19.55 -8.84 16.92
CA PRO A 77 19.09 -7.79 16.03
C PRO A 77 19.50 -6.42 16.55
N SER A 78 19.97 -5.59 15.62
CA SER A 78 20.40 -4.22 15.88
C SER A 78 19.57 -3.24 15.07
N PHE A 79 19.21 -2.12 15.68
CA PHE A 79 18.67 -0.98 14.96
C PHE A 79 19.80 -0.37 14.12
N SER A 80 19.80 -0.69 12.85
CA SER A 80 20.79 -0.23 11.88
C SER A 80 20.09 0.24 10.61
N LEU A 81 20.64 1.29 10.03
CA LEU A 81 20.18 1.85 8.77
C LEU A 81 21.20 1.52 7.69
N ALA A 82 20.75 1.04 6.55
CA ALA A 82 21.59 0.74 5.40
C ALA A 82 21.20 1.64 4.22
N LEU A 83 22.20 2.34 3.69
CA LEU A 83 22.06 3.18 2.53
C LEU A 83 22.84 2.59 1.37
N ASP A 84 22.13 2.20 0.34
CA ASP A 84 22.64 1.84 -0.97
C ASP A 84 21.84 2.54 -2.07
N GLY A 85 22.09 2.23 -3.33
CA GLY A 85 21.35 2.85 -4.44
C GLY A 85 19.84 2.60 -4.40
N LEU A 86 19.41 1.43 -3.96
CA LEU A 86 18.00 1.09 -3.82
C LEU A 86 17.34 1.87 -2.68
N SER A 87 17.95 1.87 -1.49
CA SER A 87 17.45 2.64 -0.34
C SER A 87 17.44 4.14 -0.65
N LEU A 88 18.47 4.67 -1.31
CA LEU A 88 18.55 6.08 -1.69
C LEU A 88 17.43 6.47 -2.66
N THR A 89 17.13 5.62 -3.64
CA THR A 89 16.01 5.84 -4.56
C THR A 89 14.69 5.90 -3.83
N MET A 90 14.43 4.94 -2.96
CA MET A 90 13.21 4.90 -2.14
C MET A 90 13.13 6.09 -1.18
N LEU A 91 14.26 6.45 -0.56
CA LEU A 91 14.36 7.60 0.34
C LEU A 91 14.01 8.90 -0.39
N GLY A 92 14.53 9.08 -1.60
CA GLY A 92 14.23 10.22 -2.47
C GLY A 92 12.76 10.30 -2.85
N VAL A 93 12.15 9.18 -3.23
CA VAL A 93 10.72 9.11 -3.57
C VAL A 93 9.85 9.43 -2.36
N VAL A 94 10.09 8.77 -1.23
CA VAL A 94 9.25 8.92 -0.02
C VAL A 94 9.34 10.32 0.55
N THR A 95 10.54 10.89 0.67
CA THR A 95 10.72 12.22 1.25
C THR A 95 10.38 13.33 0.26
N GLY A 96 10.82 13.22 -1.00
CA GLY A 96 10.63 14.24 -2.02
C GLY A 96 9.17 14.36 -2.45
N VAL A 97 8.59 13.28 -2.95
CA VAL A 97 7.16 13.26 -3.33
C VAL A 97 6.28 13.44 -2.10
N GLY A 98 6.64 12.82 -0.98
CA GLY A 98 5.95 12.97 0.30
C GLY A 98 5.89 14.42 0.77
N PHE A 99 6.95 15.20 0.62
CA PHE A 99 6.98 16.63 0.95
C PHE A 99 5.92 17.42 0.14
N PHE A 100 5.89 17.23 -1.16
CA PHE A 100 4.91 17.93 -2.00
C PHE A 100 3.48 17.50 -1.70
N ILE A 101 3.25 16.24 -1.38
CA ILE A 101 1.92 15.77 -0.93
C ILE A 101 1.54 16.44 0.39
N HIS A 102 2.43 16.53 1.37
CA HIS A 102 2.17 17.20 2.65
C HIS A 102 1.91 18.70 2.46
N LEU A 103 2.68 19.35 1.59
CA LEU A 103 2.47 20.77 1.26
C LEU A 103 1.08 20.99 0.66
N PHE A 104 0.67 20.16 -0.30
CA PHE A 104 -0.69 20.21 -0.87
C PHE A 104 -1.76 19.91 0.18
N ALA A 105 -1.52 18.94 1.06
CA ALA A 105 -2.44 18.58 2.14
C ALA A 105 -2.69 19.74 3.10
N SER A 106 -1.70 20.61 3.32
CA SER A 106 -1.86 21.79 4.18
C SER A 106 -2.89 22.79 3.63
N TRP A 107 -3.09 22.80 2.32
CA TRP A 107 -4.16 23.53 1.66
C TRP A 107 -5.47 22.73 1.63
N TYR A 108 -5.40 21.46 1.23
CA TYR A 108 -6.56 20.59 1.02
C TYR A 108 -7.39 20.36 2.29
N MET A 109 -6.72 20.19 3.44
CA MET A 109 -7.34 19.86 4.72
C MET A 109 -7.81 21.08 5.52
N ARG A 110 -7.69 22.31 4.99
CA ARG A 110 -8.14 23.52 5.72
C ARG A 110 -9.61 23.43 6.09
N GLY A 111 -9.90 23.74 7.36
CA GLY A 111 -11.26 23.74 7.89
C GLY A 111 -11.78 22.34 8.28
N GLU A 112 -11.02 21.29 8.01
CA GLU A 112 -11.41 19.91 8.39
C GLU A 112 -11.19 19.66 9.87
N GLU A 113 -12.16 18.99 10.49
CA GLU A 113 -12.01 18.50 11.87
C GLU A 113 -10.85 17.51 11.95
N GLY A 114 -9.95 17.72 12.90
CA GLY A 114 -8.79 16.86 13.07
C GLY A 114 -7.60 17.19 12.16
N TYR A 115 -7.47 18.43 11.71
CA TYR A 115 -6.33 18.90 10.91
C TYR A 115 -4.98 18.51 11.52
N SER A 116 -4.77 18.74 12.81
CA SER A 116 -3.56 18.33 13.53
C SER A 116 -3.39 16.80 13.56
N ARG A 117 -4.50 16.06 13.78
CA ARG A 117 -4.50 14.59 13.75
C ARG A 117 -4.10 14.03 12.39
N PHE A 118 -4.52 14.67 11.31
CA PHE A 118 -4.10 14.29 9.95
C PHE A 118 -2.57 14.32 9.82
N PHE A 119 -1.93 15.42 10.19
CA PHE A 119 -0.47 15.54 10.11
C PHE A 119 0.26 14.64 11.11
N THR A 120 -0.34 14.38 12.26
CA THR A 120 0.18 13.37 13.20
C THR A 120 0.29 12.01 12.53
N TYR A 121 -0.77 11.55 11.89
CA TYR A 121 -0.79 10.24 11.24
C TYR A 121 0.10 10.17 10.00
N THR A 122 0.11 11.21 9.18
CA THR A 122 0.94 11.23 7.96
C THR A 122 2.43 11.31 8.28
N ASN A 123 2.83 12.02 9.33
CA ASN A 123 4.23 12.04 9.77
C ASN A 123 4.69 10.68 10.28
N LEU A 124 3.87 9.99 11.07
CA LEU A 124 4.17 8.62 11.49
C LEU A 124 4.24 7.66 10.30
N PHE A 125 3.36 7.86 9.33
CA PHE A 125 3.34 7.06 8.10
C PHE A 125 4.65 7.19 7.30
N ILE A 126 5.12 8.41 7.10
CA ILE A 126 6.41 8.67 6.44
C ILE A 126 7.57 8.09 7.26
N ALA A 127 7.59 8.32 8.58
CA ALA A 127 8.63 7.75 9.45
C ALA A 127 8.68 6.22 9.35
N SER A 128 7.53 5.56 9.39
CA SER A 128 7.43 4.10 9.27
C SER A 128 7.92 3.60 7.91
N MET A 129 7.58 4.30 6.82
CA MET A 129 8.03 3.93 5.49
C MET A 129 9.53 4.13 5.30
N LEU A 130 10.09 5.22 5.82
CA LEU A 130 11.53 5.48 5.78
C LEU A 130 12.30 4.43 6.58
N PHE A 131 11.78 4.04 7.73
CA PHE A 131 12.38 2.98 8.53
C PHE A 131 12.36 1.64 7.80
N LEU A 132 11.25 1.32 7.13
CA LEU A 132 11.11 0.12 6.30
C LEU A 132 12.19 0.05 5.21
N VAL A 133 12.40 1.13 4.46
CA VAL A 133 13.33 1.14 3.32
C VAL A 133 14.80 1.28 3.72
N LEU A 134 15.09 1.77 4.92
CA LEU A 134 16.44 1.94 5.44
C LEU A 134 16.92 0.78 6.33
N ALA A 135 16.03 -0.08 6.81
CA ALA A 135 16.41 -1.20 7.67
C ALA A 135 17.34 -2.17 6.95
N ASP A 136 18.41 -2.60 7.63
CA ASP A 136 19.34 -3.60 7.13
C ASP A 136 19.01 -5.04 7.55
N ASP A 137 17.97 -5.18 8.36
CA ASP A 137 17.47 -6.43 8.92
C ASP A 137 15.98 -6.60 8.63
N LEU A 138 15.56 -7.80 8.20
CA LEU A 138 14.16 -8.06 7.84
C LEU A 138 13.20 -7.94 9.03
N LEU A 139 13.67 -8.12 10.27
CA LEU A 139 12.83 -7.89 11.44
C LEU A 139 12.42 -6.42 11.56
N PHE A 140 13.35 -5.51 11.26
CA PHE A 140 13.05 -4.07 11.28
C PHE A 140 12.33 -3.58 10.03
N VAL A 141 12.54 -4.24 8.88
CA VAL A 141 11.65 -4.11 7.72
C VAL A 141 10.21 -4.45 8.13
N TYR A 142 10.01 -5.53 8.88
CA TYR A 142 8.70 -5.94 9.38
C TYR A 142 8.10 -4.91 10.35
N LEU A 143 8.91 -4.30 11.21
CA LEU A 143 8.45 -3.22 12.10
C LEU A 143 7.91 -2.01 11.29
N GLY A 144 8.64 -1.57 10.28
CA GLY A 144 8.18 -0.52 9.35
C GLY A 144 6.93 -0.96 8.57
N TRP A 145 6.88 -2.22 8.17
CA TRP A 145 5.75 -2.85 7.48
C TRP A 145 4.45 -2.78 8.26
N GLU A 146 4.52 -3.11 9.54
CA GLU A 146 3.40 -3.00 10.47
C GLU A 146 3.04 -1.53 10.75
N GLY A 147 4.04 -0.65 10.85
CA GLY A 147 3.85 0.78 11.05
C GLY A 147 3.05 1.43 9.92
N VAL A 148 3.40 1.13 8.64
CA VAL A 148 2.62 1.65 7.49
C VAL A 148 1.22 1.05 7.44
N GLY A 149 1.03 -0.19 7.86
CA GLY A 149 -0.27 -0.83 7.97
C GLY A 149 -1.18 -0.14 8.99
N LEU A 150 -0.65 0.17 10.18
CA LEU A 150 -1.37 0.91 11.21
C LEU A 150 -1.76 2.32 10.75
N CYS A 151 -0.81 3.05 10.17
CA CYS A 151 -1.06 4.42 9.71
C CYS A 151 -2.08 4.46 8.57
N SER A 152 -2.05 3.49 7.65
CA SER A 152 -3.05 3.39 6.59
C SER A 152 -4.44 3.15 7.15
N TYR A 153 -4.59 2.28 8.15
CA TYR A 153 -5.85 2.07 8.86
C TYR A 153 -6.40 3.38 9.45
N LEU A 154 -5.56 4.12 10.18
CA LEU A 154 -5.94 5.39 10.80
C LEU A 154 -6.32 6.46 9.77
N LEU A 155 -5.62 6.50 8.64
CA LEU A 155 -5.82 7.49 7.59
C LEU A 155 -6.99 7.16 6.66
N ILE A 156 -7.21 5.90 6.32
CA ILE A 156 -8.40 5.47 5.54
C ILE A 156 -9.67 5.72 6.36
N GLY A 157 -9.62 5.44 7.66
CA GLY A 157 -10.71 5.70 8.59
C GLY A 157 -10.73 7.11 9.17
N PHE A 158 -10.04 8.09 8.56
CA PHE A 158 -9.92 9.45 9.08
C PHE A 158 -11.26 10.12 9.34
N TYR A 159 -12.21 9.98 8.41
CA TYR A 159 -13.60 10.44 8.55
C TYR A 159 -14.46 9.40 9.29
N TYR A 160 -14.08 9.08 10.52
CA TYR A 160 -14.60 7.98 11.35
C TYR A 160 -16.09 8.09 11.72
N LYS A 161 -16.70 9.27 11.56
CA LYS A 161 -18.13 9.48 11.83
C LYS A 161 -19.03 8.69 10.86
N ASP A 162 -18.56 8.41 9.66
CA ASP A 162 -19.25 7.51 8.73
C ASP A 162 -18.74 6.07 8.92
N ARG A 163 -19.66 5.18 9.28
CA ARG A 163 -19.36 3.74 9.48
C ARG A 163 -18.77 3.06 8.25
N LYS A 164 -19.10 3.55 7.04
CA LYS A 164 -18.56 3.00 5.80
C LYS A 164 -17.04 3.20 5.72
N ASN A 165 -16.54 4.35 6.18
CA ASN A 165 -15.12 4.63 6.21
C ASN A 165 -14.38 3.74 7.22
N GLY A 166 -15.01 3.48 8.38
CA GLY A 166 -14.49 2.53 9.37
C GLY A 166 -14.44 1.10 8.83
N ALA A 167 -15.47 0.68 8.09
CA ALA A 167 -15.49 -0.64 7.44
C ALA A 167 -14.41 -0.76 6.35
N ALA A 168 -14.19 0.29 5.55
CA ALA A 168 -13.12 0.33 4.56
C ALA A 168 -11.73 0.25 5.20
N ALA A 169 -11.52 0.97 6.30
CA ALA A 169 -10.27 0.92 7.07
C ALA A 169 -10.02 -0.47 7.66
N LEU A 170 -11.04 -1.08 8.26
CA LEU A 170 -10.95 -2.44 8.80
C LEU A 170 -10.64 -3.47 7.71
N LYS A 171 -11.31 -3.37 6.56
CA LYS A 171 -11.03 -4.24 5.41
C LYS A 171 -9.58 -4.11 4.96
N ALA A 172 -9.07 -2.89 4.79
CA ALA A 172 -7.68 -2.65 4.42
C ALA A 172 -6.71 -3.24 5.44
N PHE A 173 -6.99 -3.04 6.73
CA PHE A 173 -6.16 -3.60 7.80
C PHE A 173 -6.15 -5.13 7.81
N VAL A 174 -7.31 -5.77 7.75
CA VAL A 174 -7.43 -7.24 7.83
C VAL A 174 -6.81 -7.90 6.59
N VAL A 175 -7.11 -7.41 5.39
CA VAL A 175 -6.58 -7.99 4.14
C VAL A 175 -5.05 -7.85 4.09
N THR A 176 -4.50 -6.69 4.42
CA THR A 176 -3.04 -6.51 4.45
C THR A 176 -2.40 -7.32 5.57
N ARG A 177 -3.08 -7.49 6.72
CA ARG A 177 -2.60 -8.32 7.84
C ARG A 177 -2.47 -9.80 7.46
N VAL A 178 -3.31 -10.32 6.59
CA VAL A 178 -3.13 -11.68 6.04
C VAL A 178 -1.78 -11.78 5.34
N GLY A 179 -1.41 -10.78 4.53
CA GLY A 179 -0.08 -10.70 3.92
C GLY A 179 1.04 -10.58 4.96
N ASP A 180 0.84 -9.81 6.01
CA ASP A 180 1.81 -9.63 7.09
C ASP A 180 2.09 -10.96 7.83
N VAL A 181 1.08 -11.80 8.01
CA VAL A 181 1.25 -13.15 8.58
C VAL A 181 2.12 -14.02 7.68
N PHE A 182 1.89 -14.00 6.38
CA PHE A 182 2.76 -14.71 5.42
C PHE A 182 4.21 -14.20 5.51
N LEU A 183 4.40 -12.89 5.56
CA LEU A 183 5.73 -12.30 5.72
C LEU A 183 6.41 -12.80 7.01
N ALA A 184 5.71 -12.77 8.14
CA ALA A 184 6.24 -13.26 9.42
C ALA A 184 6.67 -14.73 9.34
N ILE A 185 5.84 -15.58 8.73
CA ILE A 185 6.19 -17.00 8.51
C ILE A 185 7.45 -17.12 7.64
N GLY A 186 7.56 -16.30 6.58
CA GLY A 186 8.76 -16.23 5.74
C GLY A 186 10.01 -15.88 6.54
N LEU A 187 9.93 -14.89 7.44
CA LEU A 187 11.02 -14.52 8.33
C LEU A 187 11.44 -15.66 9.27
N PHE A 188 10.47 -16.38 9.83
CA PHE A 188 10.77 -17.54 10.68
C PHE A 188 11.48 -18.66 9.91
N ILE A 189 11.06 -18.94 8.68
CA ILE A 189 11.70 -19.93 7.82
C ILE A 189 13.13 -19.48 7.50
N LEU A 190 13.33 -18.23 7.08
CA LEU A 190 14.66 -17.70 6.76
C LEU A 190 15.59 -17.74 7.96
N TYR A 191 15.11 -17.37 9.15
CA TYR A 191 15.93 -17.44 10.36
C TYR A 191 16.29 -18.88 10.73
N ARG A 192 15.33 -19.81 10.64
CA ARG A 192 15.57 -21.24 10.91
C ARG A 192 16.61 -21.82 9.97
N GLU A 193 16.55 -21.50 8.68
CA GLU A 193 17.40 -22.11 7.65
C GLU A 193 18.76 -21.43 7.53
N LEU A 194 18.82 -20.10 7.71
CA LEU A 194 20.01 -19.29 7.46
C LEU A 194 20.65 -18.72 8.74
N GLY A 195 19.94 -18.78 9.88
CA GLY A 195 20.45 -18.34 11.18
C GLY A 195 20.59 -16.83 11.34
N THR A 196 20.07 -16.05 10.40
CA THR A 196 20.12 -14.58 10.42
C THR A 196 18.92 -13.98 9.71
N LEU A 197 18.58 -12.73 10.06
CA LEU A 197 17.63 -11.88 9.32
C LEU A 197 18.30 -10.64 8.74
N ASN A 198 19.59 -10.46 8.94
CA ASN A 198 20.33 -9.39 8.28
C ASN A 198 20.34 -9.62 6.77
N ILE A 199 19.91 -8.62 6.00
CA ILE A 199 19.66 -8.76 4.56
C ILE A 199 20.95 -9.10 3.80
N HIS A 200 22.04 -8.42 4.10
CA HIS A 200 23.31 -8.70 3.45
C HIS A 200 23.79 -10.14 3.73
N GLU A 201 23.72 -10.57 4.98
CA GLU A 201 24.10 -11.94 5.36
C GLU A 201 23.21 -12.98 4.70
N LEU A 202 21.89 -12.74 4.61
CA LEU A 202 20.96 -13.63 3.93
C LEU A 202 21.35 -13.84 2.46
N LEU A 203 21.66 -12.74 1.75
CA LEU A 203 22.02 -12.78 0.33
C LEU A 203 23.38 -13.46 0.08
N VAL A 204 24.32 -13.37 1.04
CA VAL A 204 25.62 -14.04 0.96
C VAL A 204 25.51 -15.53 1.33
N ARG A 205 24.77 -15.87 2.37
CA ARG A 205 24.66 -17.25 2.88
C ARG A 205 23.79 -18.14 2.03
N ALA A 206 22.68 -17.62 1.49
CA ALA A 206 21.71 -18.44 0.78
C ALA A 206 22.31 -19.23 -0.40
N PRO A 207 23.12 -18.64 -1.31
CA PRO A 207 23.71 -19.40 -2.41
C PRO A 207 24.72 -20.48 -1.97
N THR A 208 25.29 -20.35 -0.77
CA THR A 208 26.25 -21.33 -0.24
C THR A 208 25.58 -22.51 0.43
N LEU A 209 24.37 -22.33 0.96
CA LEU A 209 23.64 -23.33 1.73
C LEU A 209 22.54 -24.05 0.93
N PHE A 210 22.02 -23.40 -0.12
CA PHE A 210 20.90 -23.91 -0.89
C PHE A 210 21.23 -23.96 -2.39
N ALA A 211 20.83 -25.05 -3.02
CA ALA A 211 20.77 -25.15 -4.46
C ALA A 211 19.52 -24.43 -5.00
N GLU A 212 19.57 -24.08 -6.27
CA GLU A 212 18.39 -23.56 -7.00
C GLU A 212 17.22 -24.53 -6.90
N GLY A 213 16.03 -24.01 -6.63
CA GLY A 213 14.82 -24.81 -6.48
C GLY A 213 14.68 -25.53 -5.14
N SER A 214 15.50 -25.22 -4.12
CA SER A 214 15.36 -25.79 -2.78
C SER A 214 13.96 -25.56 -2.21
N PRO A 215 13.25 -26.62 -1.73
CA PRO A 215 11.89 -26.47 -1.22
C PRO A 215 11.73 -25.51 -0.05
N ALA A 216 12.69 -25.51 0.88
CA ALA A 216 12.65 -24.61 2.04
C ALA A 216 12.78 -23.15 1.64
N LEU A 217 13.70 -22.84 0.72
CA LEU A 217 13.89 -21.48 0.23
C LEU A 217 12.75 -21.03 -0.68
N SER A 218 12.21 -21.93 -1.52
CA SER A 218 11.01 -21.67 -2.33
C SER A 218 9.80 -21.35 -1.46
N LEU A 219 9.61 -22.07 -0.36
CA LEU A 219 8.55 -21.78 0.60
C LEU A 219 8.74 -20.43 1.28
N ALA A 220 9.98 -20.09 1.68
CA ALA A 220 10.28 -18.78 2.24
C ALA A 220 9.96 -17.65 1.25
N CYS A 221 10.39 -17.78 -0.01
CA CYS A 221 10.09 -16.81 -1.07
C CYS A 221 8.58 -16.70 -1.36
N LEU A 222 7.85 -17.81 -1.33
CA LEU A 222 6.39 -17.80 -1.46
C LEU A 222 5.74 -17.01 -0.33
N MET A 223 6.23 -17.15 0.90
CA MET A 223 5.74 -16.39 2.05
C MET A 223 6.09 -14.89 1.94
N LEU A 224 7.28 -14.55 1.46
CA LEU A 224 7.65 -13.17 1.16
C LEU A 224 6.74 -12.57 0.08
N LEU A 225 6.44 -13.32 -0.97
CA LEU A 225 5.47 -12.92 -1.99
C LEU A 225 4.08 -12.70 -1.39
N GLY A 226 3.62 -13.55 -0.48
CA GLY A 226 2.37 -13.38 0.26
C GLY A 226 2.31 -12.04 1.01
N GLY A 227 3.40 -11.65 1.65
CA GLY A 227 3.55 -10.33 2.26
C GLY A 227 3.49 -9.20 1.24
N ALA A 228 4.24 -9.34 0.15
CA ALA A 228 4.31 -8.35 -0.92
C ALA A 228 2.95 -8.09 -1.59
N VAL A 229 2.20 -9.12 -1.93
CA VAL A 229 0.87 -8.96 -2.57
C VAL A 229 -0.14 -8.29 -1.64
N GLY A 230 0.00 -8.44 -0.33
CA GLY A 230 -0.84 -7.76 0.65
C GLY A 230 -0.69 -6.24 0.59
N LYS A 231 0.52 -5.72 0.78
CA LYS A 231 0.79 -4.28 0.76
C LYS A 231 0.68 -3.68 -0.64
N SER A 232 1.13 -4.38 -1.65
CA SER A 232 1.12 -3.91 -3.04
C SER A 232 -0.20 -4.14 -3.77
N ALA A 233 -1.22 -4.63 -3.09
CA ALA A 233 -2.56 -4.84 -3.62
C ALA A 233 -2.57 -5.62 -4.94
N GLN A 234 -1.85 -6.74 -4.95
CA GLN A 234 -1.84 -7.69 -6.04
C GLN A 234 -2.69 -8.91 -5.70
N LEU A 235 -3.13 -9.66 -6.70
CA LEU A 235 -3.88 -10.89 -6.48
C LEU A 235 -3.13 -11.84 -5.54
N PRO A 236 -3.80 -12.48 -4.60
CA PRO A 236 -5.25 -12.45 -4.31
C PRO A 236 -5.67 -11.43 -3.22
N LEU A 237 -4.79 -10.53 -2.78
CA LEU A 237 -5.03 -9.60 -1.68
C LEU A 237 -5.23 -8.14 -2.16
N GLN A 238 -5.86 -7.94 -3.32
CA GLN A 238 -6.03 -6.63 -3.95
C GLN A 238 -7.29 -5.85 -3.53
N THR A 239 -8.26 -6.51 -2.90
CA THR A 239 -9.63 -5.98 -2.76
C THR A 239 -9.76 -4.73 -1.87
N TRP A 240 -8.78 -4.49 -1.03
CA TRP A 240 -8.81 -3.36 -0.09
C TRP A 240 -8.50 -2.00 -0.74
N LEU A 241 -7.72 -1.98 -1.85
CA LEU A 241 -7.12 -0.75 -2.37
C LEU A 241 -8.15 0.24 -2.90
N ALA A 242 -9.15 -0.24 -3.64
CA ALA A 242 -10.22 0.62 -4.17
C ALA A 242 -11.11 1.19 -3.07
N ASP A 243 -11.36 0.44 -1.99
CA ASP A 243 -12.14 0.90 -0.85
C ASP A 243 -11.36 1.86 0.05
N ALA A 244 -10.03 1.83 0.00
CA ALA A 244 -9.15 2.79 0.67
C ALA A 244 -9.36 4.25 0.21
N MET A 245 -10.11 4.47 -0.87
CA MET A 245 -10.52 5.80 -1.34
C MET A 245 -11.47 6.52 -0.37
N ALA A 246 -11.93 5.89 0.69
CA ALA A 246 -12.69 6.50 1.78
C ALA A 246 -11.92 7.59 2.55
N GLY A 247 -10.59 7.52 2.57
CA GLY A 247 -9.73 8.53 3.20
C GLY A 247 -9.60 9.83 2.40
N PRO A 248 -9.04 10.90 3.02
CA PRO A 248 -8.75 12.15 2.32
C PRO A 248 -7.86 11.93 1.09
N THR A 249 -8.04 12.74 0.04
CA THR A 249 -7.29 12.54 -1.23
C THR A 249 -5.76 12.62 -1.08
N PRO A 250 -5.17 13.49 -0.24
CA PRO A 250 -3.72 13.44 0.00
C PRO A 250 -3.22 12.13 0.61
N VAL A 251 -4.05 11.45 1.40
CA VAL A 251 -3.75 10.08 1.89
C VAL A 251 -3.69 9.11 0.73
N SER A 252 -4.66 9.21 -0.19
CA SER A 252 -4.66 8.38 -1.40
C SER A 252 -3.37 8.61 -2.22
N ALA A 253 -2.93 9.86 -2.36
CA ALA A 253 -1.66 10.17 -3.02
C ALA A 253 -0.47 9.51 -2.31
N LEU A 254 -0.39 9.58 -0.98
CA LEU A 254 0.69 8.94 -0.21
C LEU A 254 0.70 7.42 -0.37
N ILE A 255 -0.44 6.78 -0.16
CA ILE A 255 -0.57 5.31 -0.24
C ILE A 255 -0.19 4.81 -1.64
N HIS A 256 -0.68 5.47 -2.70
CA HIS A 256 -0.62 4.98 -4.07
C HIS A 256 0.64 5.41 -4.84
N ALA A 257 1.28 6.53 -4.45
CA ALA A 257 2.44 7.04 -5.18
C ALA A 257 3.77 6.68 -4.51
N ALA A 258 3.92 6.99 -3.22
CA ALA A 258 5.23 7.07 -2.60
C ALA A 258 5.48 6.03 -1.50
N THR A 259 4.45 5.34 -0.98
CA THR A 259 4.61 4.57 0.25
C THR A 259 4.08 3.14 0.18
N MET A 260 2.93 2.86 0.74
CA MET A 260 2.49 1.50 1.10
C MET A 260 2.48 0.51 -0.06
N VAL A 261 1.93 0.90 -1.22
CA VAL A 261 1.85 -0.01 -2.38
C VAL A 261 3.21 -0.31 -3.02
N THR A 262 4.22 0.50 -2.76
CA THR A 262 5.59 0.28 -3.24
C THR A 262 6.38 -0.69 -2.35
N ALA A 263 5.90 -0.95 -1.14
CA ALA A 263 6.60 -1.79 -0.16
C ALA A 263 6.82 -3.23 -0.64
N GLY A 264 5.84 -3.83 -1.32
CA GLY A 264 5.98 -5.19 -1.85
C GLY A 264 6.99 -5.26 -3.00
N VAL A 265 7.00 -4.27 -3.87
CA VAL A 265 8.01 -4.16 -4.95
C VAL A 265 9.40 -4.03 -4.36
N TYR A 266 9.56 -3.15 -3.37
CA TYR A 266 10.81 -2.97 -2.64
C TYR A 266 11.28 -4.26 -1.96
N LEU A 267 10.39 -4.97 -1.27
CA LEU A 267 10.74 -6.21 -0.56
C LEU A 267 11.29 -7.27 -1.52
N ILE A 268 10.63 -7.50 -2.64
CA ILE A 268 11.08 -8.49 -3.63
C ILE A 268 12.40 -8.06 -4.27
N ALA A 269 12.54 -6.78 -4.64
CA ALA A 269 13.80 -6.26 -5.17
C ALA A 269 14.94 -6.33 -4.14
N ARG A 270 14.65 -5.99 -2.89
CA ARG A 270 15.65 -6.05 -1.79
C ARG A 270 16.12 -7.48 -1.51
N THR A 271 15.26 -8.46 -1.67
CA THR A 271 15.57 -9.87 -1.45
C THR A 271 15.77 -10.65 -2.77
N HIS A 272 16.13 -9.97 -3.84
CA HIS A 272 16.29 -10.54 -5.19
C HIS A 272 17.16 -11.81 -5.21
N GLY A 273 18.24 -11.86 -4.44
CA GLY A 273 19.12 -13.02 -4.38
C GLY A 273 18.45 -14.30 -3.87
N LEU A 274 17.42 -14.17 -3.02
CA LEU A 274 16.62 -15.30 -2.57
C LEU A 274 15.68 -15.77 -3.69
N PHE A 275 15.01 -14.85 -4.37
CA PHE A 275 14.10 -15.16 -5.48
C PHE A 275 14.82 -15.74 -6.70
N LEU A 276 16.07 -15.37 -6.96
CA LEU A 276 16.89 -15.98 -8.02
C LEU A 276 17.18 -17.47 -7.75
N LEU A 277 17.21 -17.89 -6.48
CA LEU A 277 17.33 -19.30 -6.09
C LEU A 277 15.98 -20.05 -6.06
N ALA A 278 14.87 -19.34 -6.27
CA ALA A 278 13.52 -19.89 -6.33
C ALA A 278 12.82 -19.48 -7.64
N PRO A 279 13.28 -19.96 -8.81
CA PRO A 279 12.82 -19.48 -10.11
C PRO A 279 11.33 -19.71 -10.35
N GLU A 280 10.74 -20.76 -9.80
CA GLU A 280 9.30 -21.01 -9.89
C GLU A 280 8.48 -19.91 -9.16
N ILE A 281 8.96 -19.46 -8.01
CA ILE A 281 8.30 -18.39 -7.26
C ILE A 281 8.53 -17.05 -7.93
N LEU A 282 9.70 -16.82 -8.51
CA LEU A 282 9.98 -15.62 -9.30
C LEU A 282 9.05 -15.53 -10.52
N HIS A 283 8.84 -16.65 -11.23
CA HIS A 283 7.86 -16.72 -12.30
C HIS A 283 6.44 -16.42 -11.81
N LEU A 284 6.07 -16.93 -10.64
CA LEU A 284 4.77 -16.63 -10.01
C LEU A 284 4.61 -15.13 -9.69
N VAL A 285 5.67 -14.43 -9.28
CA VAL A 285 5.65 -12.97 -9.12
C VAL A 285 5.22 -12.28 -10.42
N GLY A 286 5.85 -12.66 -11.54
CA GLY A 286 5.52 -12.13 -12.86
C GLY A 286 4.10 -12.43 -13.30
N LEU A 287 3.63 -13.64 -13.05
CA LEU A 287 2.27 -14.08 -13.38
C LEU A 287 1.21 -13.33 -12.56
N VAL A 288 1.42 -13.17 -11.26
CA VAL A 288 0.54 -12.38 -10.38
C VAL A 288 0.45 -10.94 -10.88
N GLY A 289 1.59 -10.32 -11.22
CA GLY A 289 1.61 -8.99 -11.78
C GLY A 289 0.85 -8.88 -13.10
N ALA A 290 1.08 -9.81 -14.03
CA ALA A 290 0.43 -9.85 -15.34
C ALA A 290 -1.10 -9.99 -15.24
N ILE A 291 -1.58 -10.89 -14.42
CA ILE A 291 -3.03 -11.09 -14.21
C ILE A 291 -3.64 -9.86 -13.54
N THR A 292 -3.00 -9.34 -12.50
CA THR A 292 -3.52 -8.18 -11.76
C THR A 292 -3.60 -6.95 -12.66
N LEU A 293 -2.59 -6.68 -13.48
CA LEU A 293 -2.59 -5.50 -14.35
C LEU A 293 -3.73 -5.51 -15.37
N VAL A 294 -4.07 -6.67 -15.92
CA VAL A 294 -5.16 -6.81 -16.88
C VAL A 294 -6.51 -6.67 -16.19
N LEU A 295 -6.73 -7.39 -15.09
CA LEU A 295 -7.99 -7.34 -14.34
C LEU A 295 -8.28 -5.94 -13.80
N ALA A 296 -7.27 -5.27 -13.26
CA ALA A 296 -7.39 -3.90 -12.77
C ALA A 296 -7.68 -2.90 -13.90
N GLY A 297 -7.09 -3.09 -15.08
CA GLY A 297 -7.34 -2.27 -16.26
C GLY A 297 -8.81 -2.30 -16.70
N PHE A 298 -9.40 -3.49 -16.77
CA PHE A 298 -10.84 -3.63 -17.07
C PHE A 298 -11.72 -3.04 -15.97
N ALA A 299 -11.36 -3.22 -14.70
CA ALA A 299 -12.11 -2.62 -13.59
C ALA A 299 -12.08 -1.09 -13.64
N ALA A 300 -10.92 -0.49 -13.94
CA ALA A 300 -10.76 0.96 -14.10
C ALA A 300 -11.65 1.53 -15.21
N LEU A 301 -11.81 0.79 -16.30
CA LEU A 301 -12.54 1.22 -17.50
C LEU A 301 -14.02 1.54 -17.22
N VAL A 302 -14.63 0.93 -16.22
CA VAL A 302 -16.07 1.06 -15.93
C VAL A 302 -16.37 1.84 -14.65
N GLN A 303 -15.37 2.23 -13.87
CA GLN A 303 -15.59 3.03 -12.66
C GLN A 303 -16.10 4.43 -12.99
N THR A 304 -16.88 4.97 -12.08
CA THR A 304 -17.48 6.32 -12.17
C THR A 304 -16.83 7.33 -11.23
N ASP A 305 -16.20 6.85 -10.16
CA ASP A 305 -15.51 7.66 -9.16
C ASP A 305 -14.06 7.93 -9.61
N ILE A 306 -13.68 9.22 -9.64
CA ILE A 306 -12.35 9.66 -10.08
C ILE A 306 -11.21 9.02 -9.28
N LYS A 307 -11.38 8.89 -7.96
CA LYS A 307 -10.37 8.27 -7.07
C LYS A 307 -10.29 6.76 -7.28
N ARG A 308 -11.43 6.09 -7.49
CA ARG A 308 -11.44 4.63 -7.74
C ARG A 308 -10.82 4.28 -9.09
N ILE A 309 -11.03 5.10 -10.13
CA ILE A 309 -10.34 4.93 -11.42
C ILE A 309 -8.82 4.97 -11.20
N LEU A 310 -8.33 5.96 -10.46
CA LEU A 310 -6.90 6.11 -10.15
C LEU A 310 -6.39 4.98 -9.25
N ALA A 311 -7.19 4.45 -8.34
CA ALA A 311 -6.83 3.31 -7.50
C ALA A 311 -6.63 2.04 -8.32
N TYR A 312 -7.53 1.69 -9.22
CA TYR A 312 -7.36 0.55 -10.13
C TYR A 312 -6.20 0.76 -11.10
N SER A 313 -5.98 2.00 -11.54
CA SER A 313 -4.80 2.29 -12.35
C SER A 313 -3.49 2.09 -11.58
N THR A 314 -3.46 2.38 -10.29
CA THR A 314 -2.31 2.06 -9.42
C THR A 314 -2.10 0.56 -9.31
N MET A 315 -3.14 -0.20 -9.06
CA MET A 315 -3.10 -1.66 -9.00
C MET A 315 -2.52 -2.26 -10.29
N SER A 316 -2.94 -1.72 -11.45
CA SER A 316 -2.42 -2.11 -12.75
C SER A 316 -0.92 -1.76 -12.92
N GLN A 317 -0.50 -0.55 -12.54
CA GLN A 317 0.91 -0.13 -12.67
C GLN A 317 1.85 -0.89 -11.72
N ILE A 318 1.41 -1.16 -10.49
CA ILE A 318 2.16 -2.05 -9.59
C ILE A 318 2.24 -3.47 -10.17
N GLY A 319 1.20 -3.91 -10.87
CA GLY A 319 1.23 -5.16 -11.65
C GLY A 319 2.34 -5.19 -12.70
N TYR A 320 2.62 -4.08 -13.39
CA TYR A 320 3.79 -3.96 -14.27
C TYR A 320 5.12 -4.09 -13.54
N MET A 321 5.22 -3.54 -12.32
CA MET A 321 6.43 -3.67 -11.52
C MET A 321 6.65 -5.12 -11.08
N PHE A 322 5.59 -5.83 -10.67
CA PHE A 322 5.64 -7.27 -10.36
C PHE A 322 5.98 -8.09 -11.60
N LEU A 323 5.42 -7.74 -12.75
CA LEU A 323 5.76 -8.37 -14.04
C LEU A 323 7.26 -8.22 -14.34
N ALA A 324 7.80 -7.02 -14.15
CA ALA A 324 9.22 -6.73 -14.33
C ALA A 324 10.09 -7.54 -13.37
N LEU A 325 9.75 -7.55 -12.08
CA LEU A 325 10.47 -8.35 -11.07
C LEU A 325 10.46 -9.84 -11.45
N GLY A 326 9.32 -10.35 -11.91
CA GLY A 326 9.15 -11.76 -12.27
C GLY A 326 10.00 -12.24 -13.45
N VAL A 327 10.43 -11.34 -14.33
CA VAL A 327 11.35 -11.64 -15.43
C VAL A 327 12.80 -11.25 -15.11
N GLY A 328 13.08 -10.80 -13.89
CA GLY A 328 14.41 -10.36 -13.49
C GLY A 328 14.79 -8.95 -13.97
N ALA A 329 13.83 -8.13 -14.36
CA ALA A 329 14.02 -6.73 -14.71
C ALA A 329 13.99 -5.82 -13.48
N TRP A 330 14.90 -6.05 -12.56
CA TRP A 330 14.95 -5.40 -11.23
C TRP A 330 15.04 -3.88 -11.32
N GLU A 331 15.99 -3.39 -12.11
CA GLU A 331 16.19 -1.94 -12.30
C GLU A 331 14.99 -1.30 -12.98
N GLY A 332 14.39 -1.96 -13.97
CA GLY A 332 13.20 -1.49 -14.67
C GLY A 332 11.99 -1.35 -13.73
N ALA A 333 11.80 -2.28 -12.81
CA ALA A 333 10.75 -2.21 -11.79
C ALA A 333 10.91 -0.99 -10.89
N ILE A 334 12.11 -0.73 -10.39
CA ILE A 334 12.39 0.40 -9.49
C ILE A 334 12.37 1.73 -10.24
N PHE A 335 12.88 1.78 -11.47
CA PHE A 335 12.77 2.96 -12.32
C PHE A 335 11.31 3.34 -12.59
N HIS A 336 10.47 2.36 -12.92
CA HIS A 336 9.04 2.60 -13.09
C HIS A 336 8.35 2.99 -11.78
N LEU A 337 8.77 2.44 -10.64
CA LEU A 337 8.28 2.85 -9.32
C LEU A 337 8.55 4.35 -9.07
N MET A 338 9.74 4.84 -9.40
CA MET A 338 10.11 6.24 -9.23
C MET A 338 9.27 7.16 -10.13
N THR A 339 9.20 6.87 -11.42
CA THR A 339 8.41 7.70 -12.36
C THR A 339 6.92 7.62 -12.07
N HIS A 340 6.42 6.44 -11.67
CA HIS A 340 5.05 6.23 -11.21
C HIS A 340 4.71 7.12 -10.01
N ALA A 341 5.63 7.25 -9.05
CA ALA A 341 5.43 8.14 -7.91
C ALA A 341 5.18 9.58 -8.35
N PHE A 342 5.90 10.07 -9.37
CA PHE A 342 5.73 11.42 -9.89
C PHE A 342 4.34 11.63 -10.52
N PHE A 343 3.98 10.84 -11.51
CA PHE A 343 2.72 11.08 -12.22
C PHE A 343 1.50 10.61 -11.42
N LYS A 344 1.64 9.64 -10.52
CA LYS A 344 0.53 9.19 -9.70
C LYS A 344 0.21 10.18 -8.59
N ALA A 345 1.22 10.74 -7.94
CA ALA A 345 1.02 11.85 -7.00
C ALA A 345 0.36 13.04 -7.70
N LEU A 346 0.85 13.42 -8.90
CA LEU A 346 0.25 14.48 -9.70
C LEU A 346 -1.24 14.23 -9.97
N LEU A 347 -1.60 13.03 -10.41
CA LEU A 347 -2.98 12.67 -10.74
C LEU A 347 -3.89 12.69 -9.50
N PHE A 348 -3.43 12.14 -8.37
CA PHE A 348 -4.24 12.17 -7.15
C PHE A 348 -4.39 13.57 -6.56
N LEU A 349 -3.33 14.36 -6.52
CA LEU A 349 -3.43 15.75 -6.06
C LEU A 349 -4.33 16.58 -6.98
N SER A 350 -4.22 16.38 -8.28
CA SER A 350 -5.11 17.01 -9.26
C SER A 350 -6.56 16.55 -9.09
N ALA A 351 -6.80 15.27 -8.83
CA ALA A 351 -8.13 14.78 -8.49
C ALA A 351 -8.67 15.42 -7.21
N GLY A 352 -7.83 15.60 -6.19
CA GLY A 352 -8.17 16.33 -4.99
C GLY A 352 -8.56 17.79 -5.27
N ALA A 353 -7.80 18.46 -6.13
CA ALA A 353 -8.12 19.82 -6.57
C ALA A 353 -9.47 19.90 -7.30
N VAL A 354 -9.78 18.93 -8.18
CA VAL A 354 -11.10 18.83 -8.84
C VAL A 354 -12.21 18.61 -7.84
N ILE A 355 -12.03 17.68 -6.91
CA ILE A 355 -13.05 17.33 -5.90
C ILE A 355 -13.41 18.55 -5.04
N VAL A 356 -12.40 19.28 -4.55
CA VAL A 356 -12.63 20.52 -3.78
C VAL A 356 -13.30 21.57 -4.66
N ALA A 357 -12.82 21.78 -5.89
CA ALA A 357 -13.38 22.74 -6.83
C ALA A 357 -14.85 22.44 -7.18
N CYS A 358 -15.23 21.18 -7.22
CA CYS A 358 -16.58 20.70 -7.55
C CYS A 358 -17.43 20.34 -6.31
N HIS A 359 -17.21 21.00 -5.16
CA HIS A 359 -18.00 20.82 -3.94
C HIS A 359 -18.07 19.36 -3.45
N HIS A 360 -16.94 18.67 -3.46
CA HIS A 360 -16.77 17.26 -3.07
C HIS A 360 -17.46 16.22 -3.97
N GLU A 361 -17.86 16.61 -5.20
CA GLU A 361 -18.32 15.63 -6.19
C GLU A 361 -17.15 14.75 -6.66
N GLN A 362 -17.35 13.43 -6.68
CA GLN A 362 -16.36 12.45 -7.12
C GLN A 362 -16.76 11.71 -8.40
N ASN A 363 -18.03 11.77 -8.78
CA ASN A 363 -18.53 11.11 -9.98
C ASN A 363 -18.17 11.93 -11.23
N ILE A 364 -17.35 11.35 -12.10
CA ILE A 364 -16.87 11.99 -13.33
C ILE A 364 -18.00 12.40 -14.28
N PHE A 365 -19.13 11.70 -14.27
CA PHE A 365 -20.30 12.01 -15.11
C PHE A 365 -21.11 13.22 -14.63
N LYS A 366 -20.91 13.64 -13.38
CA LYS A 366 -21.50 14.87 -12.83
C LYS A 366 -20.57 16.09 -12.94
N MET A 367 -19.36 15.87 -13.46
CA MET A 367 -18.40 16.90 -13.84
C MET A 367 -18.66 17.31 -15.29
N GLY A 368 -17.70 17.82 -15.98
CA GLY A 368 -17.76 18.16 -17.40
C GLY A 368 -17.34 19.60 -17.65
N GLY A 369 -16.71 19.86 -18.80
CA GLY A 369 -16.30 21.20 -19.21
C GLY A 369 -15.22 21.85 -18.34
N LEU A 370 -14.61 21.14 -17.38
CA LEU A 370 -13.71 21.69 -16.36
C LEU A 370 -12.43 22.31 -16.92
N ARG A 371 -12.06 22.06 -18.17
CA ARG A 371 -10.83 22.57 -18.80
C ARG A 371 -10.75 24.10 -18.79
N LYS A 372 -11.87 24.81 -18.85
CA LYS A 372 -11.91 26.28 -18.84
C LYS A 372 -11.84 26.84 -17.43
N SER A 373 -12.50 26.18 -16.48
CA SER A 373 -12.58 26.61 -15.08
C SER A 373 -11.30 26.24 -14.30
N LEU A 374 -10.64 25.13 -14.68
CA LEU A 374 -9.47 24.57 -13.99
C LEU A 374 -8.31 24.32 -14.96
N PRO A 375 -7.74 25.34 -15.63
CA PRO A 375 -6.75 25.13 -16.70
C PRO A 375 -5.46 24.46 -16.20
N LEU A 376 -4.94 24.82 -15.02
CA LEU A 376 -3.75 24.18 -14.45
C LEU A 376 -3.99 22.72 -14.13
N VAL A 377 -5.12 22.42 -13.48
CA VAL A 377 -5.47 21.04 -13.12
C VAL A 377 -5.70 20.18 -14.36
N TYR A 378 -6.29 20.78 -15.40
CA TYR A 378 -6.44 20.11 -16.70
C TYR A 378 -5.06 19.79 -17.33
N ALA A 379 -4.12 20.72 -17.32
CA ALA A 379 -2.75 20.47 -17.77
C ALA A 379 -2.08 19.35 -16.96
N CYS A 380 -2.28 19.32 -15.65
CA CYS A 380 -1.78 18.25 -14.77
C CYS A 380 -2.38 16.89 -15.12
N PHE A 381 -3.67 16.82 -15.41
CA PHE A 381 -4.31 15.59 -15.86
C PHE A 381 -3.85 15.15 -17.25
N LEU A 382 -3.63 16.09 -18.17
CA LEU A 382 -3.10 15.76 -19.50
C LEU A 382 -1.68 15.20 -19.40
N VAL A 383 -0.79 15.86 -18.67
CA VAL A 383 0.60 15.42 -18.54
C VAL A 383 0.69 14.14 -17.71
N GLY A 384 0.06 14.11 -16.53
CA GLY A 384 0.06 12.94 -15.66
C GLY A 384 -0.63 11.73 -16.30
N GLY A 385 -1.76 11.94 -16.97
CA GLY A 385 -2.48 10.91 -17.71
C GLY A 385 -1.70 10.41 -18.92
N SER A 386 -1.02 11.29 -19.64
CA SER A 386 -0.13 10.90 -20.74
C SER A 386 1.07 10.09 -20.24
N ALA A 387 1.63 10.45 -19.07
CA ALA A 387 2.70 9.68 -18.44
C ALA A 387 2.22 8.30 -17.98
N LEU A 388 1.03 8.22 -17.39
CA LEU A 388 0.40 6.96 -17.02
C LEU A 388 0.14 6.07 -18.25
N ALA A 389 -0.34 6.65 -19.34
CA ALA A 389 -0.56 5.97 -20.62
C ALA A 389 0.74 5.67 -21.39
N ALA A 390 1.87 6.14 -20.92
CA ALA A 390 3.18 6.01 -21.55
C ALA A 390 3.21 6.62 -22.99
N LEU A 391 2.71 7.86 -23.12
CA LEU A 391 2.75 8.56 -24.40
C LEU A 391 4.21 8.75 -24.86
N PRO A 392 4.56 8.35 -26.10
CA PRO A 392 5.94 8.30 -26.54
C PRO A 392 6.68 9.63 -26.47
N LEU A 393 7.96 9.57 -26.15
CA LEU A 393 9.01 10.61 -26.18
C LEU A 393 8.87 11.74 -25.16
N VAL A 394 7.66 12.13 -24.76
CA VAL A 394 7.41 13.36 -23.98
C VAL A 394 7.15 13.10 -22.49
N THR A 395 6.91 11.86 -22.09
CA THR A 395 6.52 11.50 -20.73
C THR A 395 7.54 10.61 -20.01
N SER A 396 7.66 10.76 -18.70
CA SER A 396 8.53 9.89 -17.89
C SER A 396 8.07 8.43 -17.89
N GLY A 397 6.75 8.21 -17.92
CA GLY A 397 6.16 6.87 -17.92
C GLY A 397 6.45 6.07 -19.19
N PHE A 398 6.68 6.73 -20.33
CA PHE A 398 7.09 6.05 -21.56
C PHE A 398 8.43 5.34 -21.36
N TYR A 399 9.44 6.04 -20.90
CA TYR A 399 10.79 5.47 -20.75
C TYR A 399 10.84 4.33 -19.75
N SER A 400 10.13 4.43 -18.63
CA SER A 400 10.13 3.38 -17.61
C SER A 400 9.29 2.17 -17.97
N LYS A 401 8.11 2.37 -18.56
CA LYS A 401 7.22 1.28 -18.96
C LYS A 401 7.77 0.53 -20.18
N ASP A 402 8.35 1.26 -21.13
CA ASP A 402 8.99 0.67 -22.28
C ASP A 402 10.20 -0.18 -21.88
N ALA A 403 11.00 0.28 -20.93
CA ALA A 403 12.07 -0.51 -20.35
C ALA A 403 11.57 -1.85 -19.79
N ILE A 404 10.43 -1.86 -19.09
CA ILE A 404 9.81 -3.10 -18.58
C ILE A 404 9.41 -4.02 -19.74
N LEU A 405 8.67 -3.51 -20.74
CA LEU A 405 8.19 -4.32 -21.86
C LEU A 405 9.35 -4.92 -22.65
N TRP A 406 10.43 -4.16 -22.82
CA TRP A 406 11.64 -4.67 -23.48
C TRP A 406 12.27 -5.84 -22.71
N GLN A 407 12.40 -5.74 -21.40
CA GLN A 407 12.94 -6.82 -20.58
C GLN A 407 12.05 -8.07 -20.62
N VAL A 408 10.74 -7.90 -20.67
CA VAL A 408 9.79 -9.02 -20.81
C VAL A 408 9.94 -9.69 -22.18
N GLU A 409 10.06 -8.92 -23.26
CA GLU A 409 10.33 -9.46 -24.61
C GLU A 409 11.64 -10.24 -24.64
N ALA A 410 12.72 -9.64 -24.12
CA ALA A 410 14.04 -10.27 -24.07
C ALA A 410 14.07 -11.55 -23.22
N SER A 411 13.19 -11.67 -22.23
CA SER A 411 13.05 -12.90 -21.43
C SER A 411 12.40 -14.07 -22.19
N GLY A 412 11.84 -13.83 -23.37
CA GLY A 412 11.15 -14.84 -24.18
C GLY A 412 9.78 -15.27 -23.66
N GLN A 413 9.23 -14.59 -22.65
CA GLN A 413 7.94 -14.91 -22.05
C GLN A 413 6.79 -14.16 -22.76
N SER A 414 6.42 -14.64 -23.93
CA SER A 414 5.44 -13.98 -24.80
C SER A 414 4.06 -13.77 -24.17
N ALA A 415 3.59 -14.69 -23.34
CA ALA A 415 2.31 -14.54 -22.66
C ALA A 415 2.30 -13.34 -21.70
N LEU A 416 3.40 -13.12 -21.00
CA LEU A 416 3.58 -11.96 -20.10
C LEU A 416 3.68 -10.66 -20.90
N LEU A 417 4.35 -10.69 -22.06
CA LEU A 417 4.42 -9.54 -22.95
C LEU A 417 3.02 -9.13 -23.46
N TRP A 418 2.22 -10.10 -23.90
CA TRP A 418 0.86 -9.83 -24.35
C TRP A 418 0.00 -9.22 -23.22
N ALA A 419 0.11 -9.72 -22.00
CA ALA A 419 -0.55 -9.11 -20.85
C ALA A 419 -0.12 -7.65 -20.66
N GLY A 420 1.18 -7.36 -20.78
CA GLY A 420 1.72 -6.01 -20.72
C GLY A 420 1.17 -5.09 -21.82
N LEU A 421 1.11 -5.56 -23.05
CA LEU A 421 0.59 -4.79 -24.19
C LEU A 421 -0.92 -4.54 -24.09
N VAL A 422 -1.71 -5.55 -23.69
CA VAL A 422 -3.15 -5.39 -23.43
C VAL A 422 -3.36 -4.38 -22.28
N GLY A 423 -2.59 -4.49 -21.22
CA GLY A 423 -2.63 -3.52 -20.13
C GLY A 423 -2.27 -2.10 -20.55
N ALA A 424 -1.32 -1.93 -21.48
CA ALA A 424 -0.96 -0.62 -22.03
C ALA A 424 -2.13 0.01 -22.80
N PHE A 425 -2.81 -0.78 -23.61
CA PHE A 425 -4.02 -0.34 -24.32
C PHE A 425 -5.13 0.08 -23.36
N LEU A 426 -5.43 -0.77 -22.37
CA LEU A 426 -6.45 -0.47 -21.33
C LEU A 426 -6.09 0.77 -20.54
N THR A 427 -4.83 0.96 -20.17
CA THR A 427 -4.36 2.14 -19.43
C THR A 427 -4.64 3.42 -20.20
N SER A 428 -4.31 3.47 -21.49
CA SER A 428 -4.58 4.61 -22.34
C SER A 428 -6.08 4.87 -22.46
N LEU A 429 -6.87 3.82 -22.62
CA LEU A 429 -8.32 3.90 -22.79
C LEU A 429 -9.02 4.44 -21.54
N TYR A 430 -8.79 3.87 -20.35
CA TYR A 430 -9.49 4.34 -19.15
C TYR A 430 -8.98 5.70 -18.67
N THR A 431 -7.70 6.00 -18.85
CA THR A 431 -7.13 7.28 -18.43
C THR A 431 -7.71 8.43 -19.24
N PHE A 432 -7.75 8.32 -20.56
CA PHE A 432 -8.31 9.35 -21.43
C PHE A 432 -9.84 9.36 -21.41
N ARG A 433 -10.50 8.22 -21.14
CA ARG A 433 -11.91 8.22 -20.77
C ARG A 433 -12.19 9.16 -19.60
N LEU A 434 -11.41 9.05 -18.52
CA LEU A 434 -11.54 9.93 -17.35
C LEU A 434 -11.36 11.41 -17.75
N ILE A 435 -10.29 11.73 -18.49
CA ILE A 435 -9.96 13.09 -18.88
C ILE A 435 -11.06 13.68 -19.78
N PHE A 436 -11.50 12.94 -20.77
CA PHE A 436 -12.53 13.43 -21.72
C PHE A 436 -13.90 13.60 -21.06
N ILE A 437 -14.28 12.73 -20.13
CA ILE A 437 -15.55 12.86 -19.43
C ILE A 437 -15.53 14.03 -18.44
N ALA A 438 -14.47 14.18 -17.65
CA ALA A 438 -14.41 15.18 -16.59
C ALA A 438 -14.13 16.61 -17.12
N PHE A 439 -13.25 16.74 -18.12
CA PHE A 439 -12.77 18.05 -18.55
C PHE A 439 -13.40 18.57 -19.84
N HIS A 440 -14.03 17.72 -20.63
CA HIS A 440 -14.67 18.09 -21.88
C HIS A 440 -16.21 17.98 -21.79
N GLY A 441 -16.91 18.39 -22.84
CA GLY A 441 -18.37 18.38 -22.89
C GLY A 441 -19.00 19.59 -22.20
N LYS A 442 -20.25 19.42 -21.81
CA LYS A 442 -21.04 20.47 -21.12
C LYS A 442 -20.70 20.48 -19.63
N GLU A 443 -20.57 21.65 -19.06
CA GLU A 443 -20.40 21.85 -17.62
C GLU A 443 -21.65 21.37 -16.87
N GLN A 444 -21.45 20.44 -15.93
CA GLN A 444 -22.50 19.91 -15.05
C GLN A 444 -22.43 20.52 -13.66
N THR A 445 -21.21 20.82 -13.20
CA THR A 445 -20.93 21.41 -11.89
C THR A 445 -20.06 22.64 -12.08
N LYS A 446 -20.45 23.77 -11.48
CA LYS A 446 -19.61 24.97 -11.44
C LYS A 446 -18.41 24.72 -10.54
N ALA A 447 -17.21 24.89 -11.08
CA ALA A 447 -15.97 24.66 -10.37
C ALA A 447 -15.28 25.98 -10.01
N HIS A 448 -14.71 26.03 -8.80
CA HIS A 448 -13.93 27.14 -8.30
C HIS A 448 -12.47 26.71 -8.10
N ALA A 449 -11.57 27.34 -8.86
CA ALA A 449 -10.14 26.99 -8.80
C ALA A 449 -9.54 27.25 -7.42
N GLY A 450 -8.71 26.32 -6.95
CA GLY A 450 -7.90 26.52 -5.77
C GLY A 450 -6.78 27.53 -6.00
N HIS A 451 -6.33 28.20 -4.93
CA HIS A 451 -5.32 29.22 -4.98
C HIS A 451 -4.24 29.04 -3.91
N GLY A 452 -3.09 29.65 -4.14
CA GLY A 452 -1.99 29.71 -3.19
C GLY A 452 -0.82 28.77 -3.52
N LEU A 453 0.30 29.05 -2.88
CA LEU A 453 1.56 28.32 -3.12
C LEU A 453 1.43 26.83 -2.80
N ALA A 454 0.78 26.50 -1.69
CA ALA A 454 0.58 25.12 -1.27
C ALA A 454 -0.27 24.28 -2.25
N HIS A 455 -1.14 24.93 -3.04
CA HIS A 455 -1.89 24.29 -4.12
C HIS A 455 -1.07 24.18 -5.42
N HIS A 456 -0.44 25.28 -5.86
CA HIS A 456 0.17 25.35 -7.18
C HIS A 456 1.56 24.69 -7.25
N LEU A 457 2.42 24.91 -6.24
CA LEU A 457 3.81 24.43 -6.28
C LEU A 457 3.92 22.91 -6.40
N PRO A 458 3.20 22.11 -5.58
CA PRO A 458 3.25 20.66 -5.74
C PRO A 458 2.79 20.18 -7.12
N LEU A 459 1.72 20.75 -7.64
CA LEU A 459 1.19 20.40 -8.96
C LEU A 459 2.20 20.73 -10.07
N LEU A 460 2.83 21.91 -10.03
CA LEU A 460 3.81 22.33 -11.03
C LEU A 460 5.08 21.48 -11.00
N VAL A 461 5.62 21.20 -9.82
CA VAL A 461 6.84 20.38 -9.69
C VAL A 461 6.57 18.94 -10.17
N LEU A 462 5.48 18.34 -9.74
CA LEU A 462 5.13 16.97 -10.15
C LEU A 462 4.76 16.91 -11.65
N LEU A 463 4.17 17.99 -12.20
CA LEU A 463 3.93 18.09 -13.65
C LEU A 463 5.24 18.02 -14.43
N VAL A 464 6.25 18.82 -14.05
CA VAL A 464 7.57 18.79 -14.69
C VAL A 464 8.22 17.42 -14.56
N LEU A 465 8.18 16.80 -13.38
CA LEU A 465 8.74 15.47 -13.16
C LEU A 465 7.97 14.34 -13.89
N SER A 466 6.74 14.58 -14.30
CA SER A 466 5.95 13.64 -15.11
C SER A 466 6.27 13.71 -16.60
N THR A 467 6.98 14.75 -17.05
CA THR A 467 7.53 14.84 -18.41
C THR A 467 8.80 14.02 -18.56
N GLY A 468 9.38 13.99 -19.77
CA GLY A 468 10.67 13.36 -20.03
C GLY A 468 11.81 13.83 -19.11
N ILE A 469 11.68 15.01 -18.48
CA ILE A 469 12.65 15.52 -17.50
C ILE A 469 12.74 14.58 -16.29
N GLY A 470 11.62 14.04 -15.80
CA GLY A 470 11.63 13.06 -14.71
C GLY A 470 12.34 11.76 -15.05
N ALA A 471 12.33 11.36 -16.32
CA ALA A 471 13.04 10.17 -16.80
C ALA A 471 14.57 10.36 -16.88
N LEU A 472 15.06 11.59 -16.86
CA LEU A 472 16.50 11.89 -16.79
C LEU A 472 17.08 11.59 -15.40
N ILE A 473 16.23 11.48 -14.39
CA ILE A 473 16.65 11.05 -13.05
C ILE A 473 16.84 9.53 -13.09
N THR A 474 18.09 9.11 -13.13
CA THR A 474 18.43 7.68 -13.19
C THR A 474 18.69 7.15 -11.79
N PRO A 475 17.94 6.16 -11.30
CA PRO A 475 18.21 5.54 -10.01
C PRO A 475 19.60 4.90 -9.99
N PRO A 476 20.41 5.09 -8.92
CA PRO A 476 21.76 4.55 -8.83
C PRO A 476 21.75 3.06 -8.42
N LEU A 477 21.22 2.20 -9.27
CA LEU A 477 20.96 0.78 -8.98
C LEU A 477 22.08 -0.16 -9.43
N ALA A 478 23.01 0.32 -10.26
CA ALA A 478 24.13 -0.48 -10.73
C ALA A 478 24.97 -1.01 -9.56
N GLY A 479 25.22 -2.31 -9.58
CA GLY A 479 25.95 -3.01 -8.50
C GLY A 479 25.11 -3.33 -7.26
N VAL A 480 23.87 -2.82 -7.16
CA VAL A 480 22.92 -3.17 -6.09
C VAL A 480 21.94 -4.25 -6.56
N LEU A 481 21.45 -4.11 -7.78
CA LEU A 481 20.53 -5.05 -8.42
C LEU A 481 21.21 -5.73 -9.61
N PRO A 482 20.89 -7.00 -9.89
CA PRO A 482 21.43 -7.70 -11.05
C PRO A 482 20.94 -7.09 -12.36
N ALA A 483 21.72 -7.29 -13.42
CA ALA A 483 21.35 -6.93 -14.78
C ALA A 483 20.11 -7.71 -15.25
N GLY A 484 19.28 -7.06 -16.03
CA GLY A 484 18.09 -7.67 -16.63
C GLY A 484 18.36 -8.47 -17.88
N PRO A 485 17.42 -9.30 -18.34
CA PRO A 485 17.60 -10.17 -19.51
C PRO A 485 17.85 -9.40 -20.82
N GLY A 486 17.39 -8.17 -20.94
CA GLY A 486 17.50 -7.33 -22.14
C GLY A 486 18.60 -6.27 -22.10
N ASP A 487 19.40 -6.18 -21.03
CA ASP A 487 20.35 -5.07 -20.86
C ASP A 487 21.50 -5.05 -21.89
N HIS A 488 21.78 -6.20 -22.51
CA HIS A 488 22.84 -6.35 -23.52
C HIS A 488 22.30 -6.64 -24.92
N ILE A 489 20.98 -6.54 -25.13
CA ILE A 489 20.32 -6.83 -26.39
C ILE A 489 19.65 -5.54 -26.90
N GLU A 490 20.02 -5.09 -28.08
CA GLU A 490 19.41 -3.91 -28.72
C GLU A 490 18.52 -4.29 -29.93
N GLU A 491 18.73 -5.48 -30.48
CA GLU A 491 18.01 -5.95 -31.65
C GLU A 491 16.51 -6.14 -31.34
N GLY A 492 15.66 -5.46 -32.09
CA GLY A 492 14.20 -5.51 -31.92
C GLY A 492 13.62 -4.47 -30.92
N ARG A 493 14.44 -3.80 -30.13
CA ARG A 493 13.97 -2.83 -29.13
C ARG A 493 13.16 -1.70 -29.76
N HIS A 494 13.68 -1.08 -30.83
CA HIS A 494 12.95 0.00 -31.51
C HIS A 494 11.62 -0.46 -32.12
N ALA A 495 11.53 -1.70 -32.59
CA ALA A 495 10.26 -2.24 -33.10
C ALA A 495 9.22 -2.36 -31.99
N LEU A 496 9.63 -2.78 -30.79
CA LEU A 496 8.76 -2.85 -29.63
C LEU A 496 8.36 -1.45 -29.12
N GLU A 497 9.30 -0.50 -29.09
CA GLU A 497 9.03 0.91 -28.73
C GLU A 497 7.97 1.53 -29.65
N ILE A 498 8.07 1.29 -30.94
CA ILE A 498 7.09 1.76 -31.93
C ILE A 498 5.73 1.05 -31.69
N THR A 499 5.75 -0.26 -31.47
CA THR A 499 4.53 -1.04 -31.26
C THR A 499 3.80 -0.59 -29.99
N SER A 500 4.51 -0.45 -28.87
CA SER A 500 3.93 0.02 -27.61
C SER A 500 3.39 1.45 -27.71
N GLY A 501 4.11 2.31 -28.46
CA GLY A 501 3.67 3.67 -28.76
C GLY A 501 2.39 3.72 -29.59
N ILE A 502 2.30 2.88 -30.63
CA ILE A 502 1.08 2.76 -31.45
C ILE A 502 -0.11 2.27 -30.61
N ILE A 503 0.11 1.28 -29.73
CA ILE A 503 -0.92 0.75 -28.83
C ILE A 503 -1.42 1.84 -27.87
N ALA A 504 -0.52 2.63 -27.30
CA ALA A 504 -0.88 3.74 -26.41
C ALA A 504 -1.71 4.79 -27.16
N ILE A 505 -1.28 5.21 -28.34
CA ILE A 505 -1.99 6.19 -29.17
C ILE A 505 -3.35 5.63 -29.62
N ALA A 506 -3.42 4.36 -30.02
CA ALA A 506 -4.68 3.72 -30.40
C ALA A 506 -5.71 3.73 -29.28
N GLY A 507 -5.28 3.46 -28.03
CA GLY A 507 -6.14 3.56 -26.85
C GLY A 507 -6.65 4.98 -26.62
N ILE A 508 -5.82 6.00 -26.80
CA ILE A 508 -6.20 7.42 -26.69
C ILE A 508 -7.21 7.80 -27.79
N VAL A 509 -6.93 7.43 -29.03
CA VAL A 509 -7.82 7.71 -30.17
C VAL A 509 -9.19 7.04 -29.98
N LEU A 510 -9.20 5.78 -29.54
CA LEU A 510 -10.45 5.08 -29.23
C LEU A 510 -11.20 5.75 -28.09
N ALA A 511 -10.50 6.18 -27.04
CA ALA A 511 -11.12 6.94 -25.95
C ALA A 511 -11.74 8.26 -26.46
N ALA A 512 -11.03 8.98 -27.34
CA ALA A 512 -11.55 10.20 -27.95
C ALA A 512 -12.81 9.92 -28.78
N PHE A 513 -12.80 8.88 -29.59
CA PHE A 513 -13.95 8.49 -30.40
C PHE A 513 -15.18 8.09 -29.56
N LEU A 514 -14.98 7.38 -28.46
CA LEU A 514 -16.05 6.88 -27.61
C LEU A 514 -16.60 7.93 -26.64
N PHE A 515 -15.74 8.82 -26.12
CA PHE A 515 -16.08 9.64 -24.96
C PHE A 515 -16.07 11.16 -25.21
N LEU A 516 -15.50 11.65 -26.31
CA LEU A 516 -15.71 13.03 -26.75
C LEU A 516 -17.09 13.17 -27.43
N GLY A 517 -17.80 14.22 -27.13
CA GLY A 517 -19.14 14.49 -27.69
C GLY A 517 -20.27 13.77 -26.98
N GLU A 518 -21.25 13.25 -27.73
CA GLU A 518 -22.52 12.74 -27.18
C GLU A 518 -22.46 11.32 -26.59
N ARG A 519 -21.34 10.61 -26.74
CA ARG A 519 -21.08 9.25 -26.18
C ARG A 519 -22.13 8.19 -26.57
N ARG A 520 -22.86 8.39 -27.67
CA ARG A 520 -23.96 7.49 -28.08
C ARG A 520 -23.49 6.05 -28.24
N LEU A 521 -22.33 5.86 -28.89
CA LEU A 521 -21.78 4.54 -29.14
C LEU A 521 -21.36 3.85 -27.83
N ALA A 522 -20.64 4.54 -26.96
CA ALA A 522 -20.24 4.00 -25.66
C ALA A 522 -21.45 3.60 -24.80
N THR A 523 -22.49 4.44 -24.79
CA THR A 523 -23.74 4.14 -24.08
C THR A 523 -24.48 2.96 -24.70
N SER A 524 -24.53 2.86 -26.05
CA SER A 524 -25.14 1.72 -26.74
C SER A 524 -24.43 0.40 -26.43
N ILE A 525 -23.10 0.39 -26.46
CA ILE A 525 -22.29 -0.78 -26.10
C ILE A 525 -22.56 -1.17 -24.64
N ALA A 526 -22.50 -0.23 -23.70
CA ALA A 526 -22.74 -0.48 -22.29
C ALA A 526 -24.14 -1.02 -21.98
N ASN A 527 -25.17 -0.59 -22.75
CA ASN A 527 -26.55 -1.03 -22.57
C ASN A 527 -26.90 -2.33 -23.32
N SER A 528 -26.02 -2.85 -24.15
CA SER A 528 -26.20 -4.18 -24.76
C SER A 528 -26.16 -5.29 -23.70
N ALA A 529 -26.77 -6.45 -23.97
CA ALA A 529 -26.78 -7.56 -23.01
C ALA A 529 -25.37 -8.00 -22.58
N PRO A 530 -24.38 -8.23 -23.50
CA PRO A 530 -23.02 -8.54 -23.09
C PRO A 530 -22.33 -7.34 -22.41
N GLY A 531 -22.61 -6.10 -22.85
CA GLY A 531 -22.04 -4.89 -22.24
C GLY A 531 -22.48 -4.70 -20.80
N ARG A 532 -23.74 -4.93 -20.46
CA ARG A 532 -24.23 -4.89 -19.08
C ARG A 532 -23.61 -5.96 -18.20
N LEU A 533 -23.49 -7.18 -18.70
CA LEU A 533 -22.87 -8.28 -17.96
C LEU A 533 -21.40 -7.96 -17.64
N LEU A 534 -20.62 -7.59 -18.65
CA LEU A 534 -19.20 -7.29 -18.49
C LEU A 534 -18.98 -6.04 -17.63
N SER A 535 -19.73 -4.97 -17.85
CA SER A 535 -19.59 -3.75 -17.04
C SER A 535 -19.95 -4.00 -15.57
N THR A 536 -20.95 -4.81 -15.29
CA THR A 536 -21.31 -5.18 -13.91
C THR A 536 -20.20 -6.02 -13.27
N LEU A 537 -19.66 -7.01 -14.00
CA LEU A 537 -18.58 -7.85 -13.52
C LEU A 537 -17.32 -7.02 -13.21
N TRP A 538 -16.91 -6.16 -14.13
CA TRP A 538 -15.72 -5.30 -13.97
C TRP A 538 -15.93 -4.21 -12.91
N PHE A 539 -17.12 -3.62 -12.82
CA PHE A 539 -17.47 -2.63 -11.81
C PHE A 539 -17.34 -3.20 -10.39
N ASN A 540 -17.73 -4.47 -10.21
CA ASN A 540 -17.58 -5.20 -8.96
C ASN A 540 -16.23 -5.90 -8.82
N ALA A 541 -15.20 -5.40 -9.51
CA ALA A 541 -13.83 -5.92 -9.45
C ALA A 541 -13.77 -7.45 -9.62
N TRP A 542 -14.44 -7.96 -10.65
CA TRP A 542 -14.51 -9.40 -10.98
C TRP A 542 -15.18 -10.27 -9.92
N GLY A 543 -15.88 -9.68 -8.96
CA GLY A 543 -16.63 -10.40 -7.93
C GLY A 543 -15.77 -10.96 -6.79
N PHE A 544 -14.50 -10.55 -6.66
CA PHE A 544 -13.62 -11.03 -5.58
C PHE A 544 -14.17 -10.73 -4.19
N ASP A 545 -14.75 -9.54 -3.98
CA ASP A 545 -15.37 -9.19 -2.71
C ASP A 545 -16.52 -10.12 -2.35
N TRP A 546 -17.39 -10.42 -3.32
CA TRP A 546 -18.47 -11.39 -3.13
C TRP A 546 -17.91 -12.79 -2.80
N LEU A 547 -16.88 -13.23 -3.54
CA LEU A 547 -16.25 -14.53 -3.32
C LEU A 547 -15.67 -14.63 -1.90
N TYR A 548 -14.93 -13.63 -1.46
CA TYR A 548 -14.31 -13.61 -0.11
C TYR A 548 -15.36 -13.51 1.00
N ASP A 549 -16.45 -12.77 0.76
CA ASP A 549 -17.58 -12.73 1.69
C ASP A 549 -18.20 -14.14 1.89
N GLN A 550 -18.39 -14.90 0.80
CA GLN A 550 -18.95 -16.27 0.88
C GLN A 550 -17.96 -17.27 1.50
N LEU A 551 -16.68 -17.20 1.13
CA LEU A 551 -15.69 -18.21 1.53
C LEU A 551 -15.11 -17.98 2.94
N TRP A 552 -14.97 -16.73 3.37
CA TRP A 552 -14.25 -16.40 4.59
C TRP A 552 -15.10 -15.62 5.60
N VAL A 553 -15.76 -14.53 5.18
CA VAL A 553 -16.42 -13.62 6.11
C VAL A 553 -17.67 -14.27 6.72
N LYS A 554 -18.57 -14.81 5.90
CA LYS A 554 -19.80 -15.46 6.40
C LYS A 554 -19.54 -16.72 7.23
N PRO A 555 -18.64 -17.64 6.82
CA PRO A 555 -18.30 -18.78 7.67
C PRO A 555 -17.69 -18.38 9.01
N TYR A 556 -16.80 -17.36 9.00
CA TYR A 556 -16.24 -16.83 10.23
C TYR A 556 -17.32 -16.24 11.16
N LEU A 557 -18.21 -15.40 10.61
CA LEU A 557 -19.31 -14.83 11.38
C LEU A 557 -20.31 -15.90 11.88
N LEU A 558 -20.52 -16.96 11.10
CA LEU A 558 -21.33 -18.10 11.56
C LEU A 558 -20.64 -18.80 12.73
N ALA A 559 -19.35 -19.10 12.60
CA ALA A 559 -18.57 -19.72 13.67
C ALA A 559 -18.59 -18.88 14.94
N THR A 560 -18.38 -17.55 14.84
CA THR A 560 -18.44 -16.65 16.02
C THR A 560 -19.81 -16.60 16.68
N ARG A 561 -20.90 -16.72 15.90
CA ARG A 561 -22.26 -16.80 16.46
C ARG A 561 -22.50 -18.13 17.18
N LEU A 562 -22.00 -19.23 16.61
CA LEU A 562 -22.12 -20.58 17.20
C LEU A 562 -21.30 -20.69 18.50
N VAL A 563 -20.13 -20.06 18.54
CA VAL A 563 -19.24 -20.05 19.72
C VAL A 563 -19.57 -18.88 20.66
N GLY A 564 -20.47 -17.97 20.27
CA GLY A 564 -20.83 -16.78 21.03
C GLY A 564 -21.53 -17.06 22.37
N GLN A 565 -22.00 -18.29 22.59
CA GLN A 565 -22.29 -18.87 23.91
C GLN A 565 -21.19 -19.87 24.22
N ASP A 566 -20.02 -19.36 24.53
CA ASP A 566 -18.81 -20.16 24.70
C ASP A 566 -19.05 -21.29 25.72
N PRO A 567 -19.04 -22.58 25.29
CA PRO A 567 -19.19 -23.70 26.22
C PRO A 567 -18.08 -23.75 27.28
N LEU A 568 -16.89 -23.24 26.94
CA LEU A 568 -15.77 -23.17 27.87
C LEU A 568 -16.02 -22.09 28.94
N ASP A 569 -16.55 -20.96 28.56
CA ASP A 569 -16.91 -19.88 29.50
C ASP A 569 -18.04 -20.33 30.42
N TRP A 570 -19.03 -21.07 29.89
CA TRP A 570 -20.06 -21.70 30.70
C TRP A 570 -19.45 -22.74 31.67
N MET A 571 -18.52 -23.58 31.23
CA MET A 571 -17.83 -24.53 32.10
C MET A 571 -17.01 -23.83 33.20
N MET A 572 -16.32 -22.73 32.86
CA MET A 572 -15.58 -21.92 33.80
C MET A 572 -16.51 -21.20 34.80
N GLY A 573 -17.74 -20.94 34.41
CA GLY A 573 -18.79 -20.40 35.28
C GLY A 573 -19.37 -21.41 36.30
N LEU A 574 -19.24 -22.74 36.04
CA LEU A 574 -19.77 -23.77 36.91
C LEU A 574 -19.24 -23.71 38.35
N PRO A 575 -17.94 -23.53 38.63
CA PRO A 575 -17.45 -23.41 40.00
C PRO A 575 -18.09 -22.22 40.75
N ALA A 576 -18.23 -21.08 40.08
CA ALA A 576 -18.89 -19.91 40.66
C ALA A 576 -20.37 -20.16 40.91
N TRP A 577 -21.06 -20.83 39.97
CA TRP A 577 -22.48 -21.24 40.17
C TRP A 577 -22.63 -22.19 41.34
N PHE A 578 -21.78 -23.21 41.46
CA PHE A 578 -21.81 -24.13 42.62
C PHE A 578 -21.54 -23.42 43.94
N ALA A 579 -20.56 -22.52 43.96
CA ALA A 579 -20.26 -21.70 45.16
C ALA A 579 -21.45 -20.82 45.58
N LEU A 580 -22.10 -20.17 44.61
CA LEU A 580 -23.30 -19.36 44.88
C LEU A 580 -24.47 -20.20 45.36
N ARG A 581 -24.71 -21.38 44.76
CA ARG A 581 -25.77 -22.30 45.21
C ARG A 581 -25.46 -22.87 46.56
N GLY A 582 -24.21 -23.27 46.82
CA GLY A 582 -23.74 -23.69 48.13
C GLY A 582 -23.94 -22.62 49.19
N ASN A 583 -23.59 -21.37 48.86
CA ASN A 583 -23.84 -20.24 49.78
C ASN A 583 -25.33 -20.04 50.06
N GLN A 584 -26.21 -20.14 49.05
CA GLN A 584 -27.66 -20.04 49.24
C GLN A 584 -28.20 -21.12 50.19
N LEU A 585 -27.74 -22.38 50.00
CA LEU A 585 -28.12 -23.49 50.87
C LEU A 585 -27.63 -23.28 52.32
N LEU A 586 -26.39 -22.87 52.49
CA LEU A 586 -25.81 -22.61 53.78
C LEU A 586 -26.50 -21.40 54.46
N ALA A 587 -26.89 -20.38 53.70
CA ALA A 587 -27.61 -19.20 54.21
C ALA A 587 -28.98 -19.60 54.83
N TRP A 588 -29.63 -20.67 54.37
CA TRP A 588 -30.84 -21.17 54.99
C TRP A 588 -30.60 -21.71 56.42
N THR A 589 -29.40 -22.20 56.68
CA THR A 589 -29.04 -22.68 58.03
C THR A 589 -28.76 -21.56 58.99
N VAL A 590 -28.44 -20.36 58.48
CA VAL A 590 -28.12 -19.16 59.27
C VAL A 590 -29.38 -18.31 59.49
N THR A 591 -30.30 -18.82 60.29
CA THR A 591 -31.59 -18.16 60.53
C THR A 591 -31.54 -16.96 61.48
N GLY A 592 -30.41 -16.73 62.16
CA GLY A 592 -30.26 -15.70 63.22
C GLY A 592 -31.02 -16.01 64.49
N LYS A 593 -31.73 -17.11 64.61
CA LYS A 593 -32.52 -17.52 65.76
C LYS A 593 -31.74 -18.50 66.60
N LEU A 594 -31.30 -18.12 67.77
CA LEU A 594 -30.52 -18.93 68.71
C LEU A 594 -31.14 -20.29 69.00
N ARG A 595 -32.49 -20.35 69.07
CA ARG A 595 -33.24 -21.62 69.26
C ARG A 595 -32.93 -22.70 68.19
N TRP A 596 -32.78 -22.32 66.94
CA TRP A 596 -32.47 -23.27 65.85
C TRP A 596 -31.01 -23.74 65.96
N TYR A 597 -30.08 -22.89 66.36
CA TYR A 597 -28.70 -23.30 66.58
C TYR A 597 -28.57 -24.26 67.76
N ALA A 598 -29.26 -23.94 68.89
CA ALA A 598 -29.29 -24.83 70.04
C ALA A 598 -29.94 -26.19 69.69
N ALA A 599 -31.05 -26.21 68.95
CA ALA A 599 -31.71 -27.43 68.51
C ALA A 599 -30.80 -28.25 67.56
N SER A 600 -30.12 -27.62 66.61
CA SER A 600 -29.21 -28.34 65.71
C SER A 600 -27.99 -28.91 66.44
N MET A 601 -27.43 -28.19 67.37
CA MET A 601 -26.36 -28.70 68.26
C MET A 601 -26.84 -29.88 69.13
N GLY A 602 -28.05 -29.77 69.69
CA GLY A 602 -28.65 -30.86 70.45
C GLY A 602 -28.88 -32.12 69.58
N ILE A 603 -29.46 -31.95 68.38
CA ILE A 603 -29.67 -33.06 67.49
C ILE A 603 -28.33 -33.69 67.03
N GLY A 604 -27.32 -32.86 66.74
CA GLY A 604 -25.98 -33.33 66.39
C GLY A 604 -25.31 -34.11 67.50
N ALA A 605 -25.42 -33.66 68.76
CA ALA A 605 -24.93 -34.36 69.96
C ALA A 605 -25.63 -35.72 70.11
N VAL A 606 -26.97 -35.76 69.98
CA VAL A 606 -27.75 -37.00 70.10
C VAL A 606 -27.35 -37.99 68.97
N LEU A 607 -27.15 -37.51 67.72
CA LEU A 607 -26.70 -38.35 66.63
C LEU A 607 -25.29 -38.93 66.82
N VAL A 608 -24.37 -38.12 67.35
CA VAL A 608 -23.00 -38.59 67.64
C VAL A 608 -23.06 -39.62 68.81
N LEU A 609 -23.84 -39.40 69.86
CA LEU A 609 -24.02 -40.34 70.93
C LEU A 609 -24.69 -41.64 70.44
N ALA A 610 -25.71 -41.53 69.62
CA ALA A 610 -26.36 -42.70 69.06
C ALA A 610 -25.39 -43.53 68.18
N LEU A 611 -24.57 -42.90 67.39
CA LEU A 611 -23.53 -43.58 66.57
C LEU A 611 -22.46 -44.25 67.47
N LEU A 612 -22.09 -43.63 68.59
CA LEU A 612 -21.13 -44.19 69.52
C LEU A 612 -21.71 -45.34 70.38
N LEU A 613 -23.04 -45.40 70.56
CA LEU A 613 -23.71 -46.46 71.31
C LEU A 613 -24.18 -47.63 70.45
N LEU A 614 -24.36 -47.42 69.18
CA LEU A 614 -24.82 -48.41 68.17
C LEU A 614 -23.68 -48.98 67.31
N GLY A 615 -22.50 -48.41 67.28
CA GLY A 615 -21.28 -48.92 66.69
C GLY A 615 -20.34 -49.45 67.71
#